data_d0b73c4ee808777f376823aa8896f225
#
_entry.id   d0b73c4ee808777f376823aa8896f225
#
_cell.length_a   1.000
_cell.length_b   1.000
_cell.length_c   1.000
_cell.angle_alpha   90.00
_cell.angle_beta   90.00
_cell.angle_gamma   90.00
#
_symmetry.space_group_name_H-M   'P 1'
#
loop_
_entity.id
_entity.type
_entity.pdbx_description
1 polymer ?
#
loop_
_entity_poly.entity_id
_entity_poly.type
_entity_poly.pdbx_seq_one_letter_code
_entity_poly.pdbx_strand_id
1 'polypeptide(L)'
;MMSGACTLAIMILPLIMRTAEEALKSVPDSYREASFGLGAGKLRTIFKIVLPSAVPGILSGVILATGRVVGETAALLFTAGTIAKVAGLMDSGRTLAVHMYALSSEGLYMNQMYATGVILMLIVL
;
A
#
# COMPACT_ATOMS: atom_id res chain seq x y z
N MET A 1 3.06 -3.63 -17.36
CA MET A 1 2.92 -2.80 -16.13
C MET A 1 1.48 -2.66 -15.65
N MET A 2 0.51 -2.47 -16.54
CA MET A 2 -0.90 -2.30 -16.13
C MET A 2 -1.45 -3.54 -15.40
N SER A 3 -1.17 -4.75 -15.89
CA SER A 3 -1.60 -5.99 -15.22
C SER A 3 -0.96 -6.14 -13.83
N GLY A 4 0.31 -5.76 -13.69
CA GLY A 4 1.00 -5.75 -12.40
C GLY A 4 0.37 -4.76 -11.43
N ALA A 5 0.07 -3.54 -11.89
CA ALA A 5 -0.59 -2.52 -11.09
C ALA A 5 -1.99 -2.97 -10.64
N CYS A 6 -2.78 -3.56 -11.54
CA CYS A 6 -4.10 -4.09 -11.19
C CYS A 6 -4.01 -5.23 -10.17
N THR A 7 -3.04 -6.14 -10.32
CA THR A 7 -2.81 -7.24 -9.37
C THR A 7 -2.47 -6.72 -7.99
N LEU A 8 -1.56 -5.75 -7.90
CA LEU A 8 -1.20 -5.10 -6.63
C LEU A 8 -2.40 -4.40 -6.00
N ALA A 9 -3.21 -3.69 -6.78
CA ALA A 9 -4.40 -3.03 -6.29
C ALA A 9 -5.38 -4.04 -5.66
N ILE A 10 -5.61 -5.17 -6.32
CA ILE A 10 -6.49 -6.22 -5.81
C ILE A 10 -5.92 -6.84 -4.54
N MET A 11 -4.59 -7.05 -4.47
CA MET A 11 -3.95 -7.63 -3.29
C MET A 11 -3.97 -6.68 -2.08
N ILE A 12 -3.80 -5.39 -2.31
CA ILE A 12 -3.72 -4.37 -1.25
C ILE A 12 -5.10 -3.95 -0.76
N LEU A 13 -6.12 -4.03 -1.60
CA LEU A 13 -7.46 -3.58 -1.25
C LEU A 13 -8.01 -4.21 0.05
N PRO A 14 -7.92 -5.55 0.28
CA PRO A 14 -8.36 -6.13 1.55
C PRO A 14 -7.59 -5.61 2.77
N LEU A 15 -6.30 -5.35 2.63
CA LEU A 15 -5.47 -4.80 3.72
C LEU A 15 -5.93 -3.39 4.10
N ILE A 16 -6.15 -2.53 3.11
CA ILE A 16 -6.62 -1.16 3.34
C ILE A 16 -8.02 -1.18 3.95
N MET A 17 -8.91 -2.02 3.44
CA MET A 17 -10.27 -2.16 3.96
C MET A 17 -10.28 -2.60 5.41
N ARG A 18 -9.47 -3.61 5.78
CA ARG A 18 -9.36 -4.08 7.16
C ARG A 18 -8.80 -3.01 8.08
N THR A 19 -7.76 -2.30 7.66
CA THR A 19 -7.15 -1.24 8.45
C THR A 19 -8.12 -0.08 8.66
N ALA A 20 -8.84 0.32 7.63
CA ALA A 20 -9.87 1.36 7.73
C ALA A 20 -11.00 0.94 8.66
N GLU A 21 -11.44 -0.31 8.57
CA GLU A 21 -12.47 -0.86 9.46
C GLU A 21 -12.03 -0.84 10.93
N GLU A 22 -10.80 -1.28 11.21
CA GLU A 22 -10.24 -1.24 12.56
C GLU A 22 -10.12 0.20 13.08
N ALA A 23 -9.69 1.13 12.23
CA ALA A 23 -9.59 2.54 12.59
C ALA A 23 -10.97 3.14 12.91
N LEU A 24 -11.99 2.81 12.14
CA LEU A 24 -13.36 3.26 12.39
C LEU A 24 -13.93 2.66 13.68
N LYS A 25 -13.62 1.39 13.96
CA LYS A 25 -14.05 0.71 15.19
C LYS A 25 -13.31 1.21 16.43
N SER A 26 -12.11 1.75 16.29
CA SER A 26 -11.33 2.30 17.41
C SER A 26 -11.89 3.60 17.96
N VAL A 27 -12.76 4.29 17.20
CA VAL A 27 -13.43 5.49 17.69
C VAL A 27 -14.37 5.11 18.83
N PRO A 28 -14.26 5.74 20.04
CA PRO A 28 -15.12 5.40 21.16
C PRO A 28 -16.59 5.56 20.84
N ASP A 29 -17.42 4.61 21.31
CA ASP A 29 -18.87 4.66 21.10
C ASP A 29 -19.51 5.90 21.73
N SER A 30 -18.89 6.45 22.77
CA SER A 30 -19.34 7.69 23.39
C SER A 30 -19.44 8.85 22.41
N TYR A 31 -18.58 8.91 21.40
CA TYR A 31 -18.64 9.93 20.36
C TYR A 31 -19.91 9.79 19.51
N ARG A 32 -20.27 8.56 19.16
CA ARG A 32 -21.51 8.28 18.43
C ARG A 32 -22.74 8.59 19.26
N GLU A 33 -22.74 8.15 20.51
CA GLU A 33 -23.83 8.39 21.46
C GLU A 33 -24.04 9.88 21.72
N ALA A 34 -22.95 10.64 21.91
CA ALA A 34 -23.00 12.08 22.11
C ALA A 34 -23.59 12.79 20.88
N SER A 35 -23.20 12.38 19.68
CA SER A 35 -23.73 12.94 18.44
C SER A 35 -25.22 12.65 18.28
N PHE A 36 -25.65 11.43 18.53
CA PHE A 36 -27.07 11.06 18.50
C PHE A 36 -27.87 11.78 19.58
N GLY A 37 -27.29 11.94 20.78
CA GLY A 37 -27.92 12.71 21.86
C GLY A 37 -28.13 14.17 21.53
N LEU A 38 -27.31 14.76 20.66
CA LEU A 38 -27.47 16.13 20.16
C LEU A 38 -28.44 16.21 18.96
N GLY A 39 -29.06 15.09 18.58
CA GLY A 39 -30.04 15.07 17.50
C GLY A 39 -29.47 14.87 16.11
N ALA A 40 -28.18 14.56 15.98
CA ALA A 40 -27.56 14.29 14.67
C ALA A 40 -28.06 12.99 14.08
N GLY A 41 -28.26 12.96 12.78
CA GLY A 41 -28.59 11.73 12.05
C GLY A 41 -27.37 10.81 11.91
N LYS A 42 -27.64 9.55 11.55
CA LYS A 42 -26.60 8.51 11.39
C LYS A 42 -25.50 8.91 10.40
N LEU A 43 -25.87 9.43 9.22
CA LEU A 43 -24.92 9.87 8.20
C LEU A 43 -24.06 11.02 8.69
N ARG A 44 -24.66 11.99 9.35
CA ARG A 44 -23.94 13.15 9.90
C ARG A 44 -22.95 12.73 10.97
N THR A 45 -23.31 11.80 11.83
CA THR A 45 -22.41 11.23 12.84
C THR A 45 -21.20 10.56 12.17
N ILE A 46 -21.43 9.74 11.15
CA ILE A 46 -20.36 9.04 10.45
C ILE A 46 -19.40 10.03 9.79
N PHE A 47 -19.89 10.98 9.00
CA PHE A 47 -19.04 11.88 8.21
C PHE A 47 -18.43 13.03 9.00
N LYS A 48 -19.08 13.50 10.07
CA LYS A 48 -18.61 14.66 10.82
C LYS A 48 -17.82 14.32 12.08
N ILE A 49 -18.04 13.17 12.68
CA ILE A 49 -17.47 12.79 13.98
C ILE A 49 -16.63 11.53 13.89
N VAL A 50 -17.18 10.45 13.36
CA VAL A 50 -16.48 9.14 13.33
C VAL A 50 -15.34 9.18 12.32
N LEU A 51 -15.58 9.58 11.10
CA LEU A 51 -14.59 9.60 10.04
C LEU A 51 -13.40 10.51 10.36
N PRO A 52 -13.58 11.79 10.76
CA PRO A 52 -12.45 12.63 11.15
C PRO A 52 -11.64 12.08 12.31
N SER A 53 -12.28 11.43 13.28
CA SER A 53 -11.58 10.82 14.43
C SER A 53 -10.77 9.59 14.02
N ALA A 54 -11.16 8.88 12.95
CA ALA A 54 -10.50 7.70 12.45
C ALA A 54 -9.38 8.01 11.44
N VAL A 55 -9.26 9.23 10.92
CA VAL A 55 -8.28 9.62 9.90
C VAL A 55 -6.85 9.23 10.25
N PRO A 56 -6.31 9.45 11.48
CA PRO A 56 -4.94 9.03 11.80
C PRO A 56 -4.70 7.54 11.60
N GLY A 57 -5.63 6.68 11.99
CA GLY A 57 -5.53 5.23 11.79
C GLY A 57 -5.60 4.83 10.32
N ILE A 58 -6.46 5.48 9.55
CA ILE A 58 -6.58 5.26 8.10
C ILE A 58 -5.30 5.67 7.39
N LEU A 59 -4.71 6.82 7.74
CA LEU A 59 -3.44 7.28 7.20
C LEU A 59 -2.31 6.31 7.49
N SER A 60 -2.23 5.77 8.71
CA SER A 60 -1.22 4.76 9.06
C SER A 60 -1.36 3.52 8.18
N GLY A 61 -2.58 3.06 7.94
CA GLY A 61 -2.85 1.93 7.06
C GLY A 61 -2.43 2.19 5.61
N VAL A 62 -2.69 3.37 5.09
CA VAL A 62 -2.28 3.77 3.74
C VAL A 62 -0.76 3.82 3.61
N ILE A 63 -0.05 4.35 4.61
CA ILE A 63 1.41 4.39 4.62
C ILE A 63 2.00 2.98 4.64
N LEU A 64 1.46 2.08 5.47
CA LEU A 64 1.88 0.67 5.51
C LEU A 64 1.63 -0.04 4.18
N ALA A 65 0.48 0.18 3.57
CA ALA A 65 0.14 -0.39 2.27
C ALA A 65 1.08 0.11 1.17
N THR A 66 1.44 1.39 1.18
CA THR A 66 2.40 1.97 0.23
C THR A 66 3.78 1.31 0.37
N GLY A 67 4.27 1.14 1.60
CA GLY A 67 5.53 0.45 1.85
C GLY A 67 5.52 -0.99 1.35
N ARG A 68 4.42 -1.69 1.54
CA ARG A 68 4.26 -3.06 1.05
C ARG A 68 4.25 -3.15 -0.47
N VAL A 69 3.62 -2.20 -1.15
CA VAL A 69 3.61 -2.13 -2.62
C VAL A 69 5.02 -1.94 -3.17
N VAL A 70 5.80 -1.04 -2.57
CA VAL A 70 7.19 -0.78 -2.99
C VAL A 70 8.05 -2.03 -2.86
N GLY A 71 7.82 -2.84 -1.82
CA GLY A 71 8.57 -4.07 -1.58
C GLY A 71 8.05 -5.31 -2.29
N GLU A 72 6.90 -5.23 -2.98
CA GLU A 72 6.30 -6.41 -3.60
C GLU A 72 7.14 -6.93 -4.78
N THR A 73 7.43 -8.22 -4.77
CA THR A 73 8.29 -8.88 -5.78
C THR A 73 7.54 -9.97 -6.53
N ALA A 74 6.93 -10.92 -5.82
CA ALA A 74 6.40 -12.14 -6.42
C ALA A 74 5.29 -11.88 -7.44
N ALA A 75 4.32 -11.06 -7.10
CA ALA A 75 3.20 -10.75 -7.99
C ALA A 75 3.69 -10.00 -9.24
N LEU A 76 4.62 -9.06 -9.08
CA LEU A 76 5.16 -8.28 -10.19
C LEU A 76 6.09 -9.08 -11.08
N LEU A 77 6.80 -10.07 -10.54
CA LEU A 77 7.66 -10.95 -11.31
C LEU A 77 6.87 -11.68 -12.41
N PHE A 78 5.66 -12.12 -12.08
CA PHE A 78 4.80 -12.88 -13.00
C PHE A 78 3.88 -12.00 -13.85
N THR A 79 3.57 -10.78 -13.43
CA THR A 79 2.57 -9.92 -14.08
C THR A 79 3.15 -8.73 -14.83
N ALA A 80 4.15 -8.06 -14.26
CA ALA A 80 4.76 -6.87 -14.87
C ALA A 80 6.00 -7.19 -15.71
N GLY A 81 6.60 -8.37 -15.51
CA GLY A 81 7.79 -8.79 -16.23
C GLY A 81 9.09 -8.42 -15.53
N THR A 82 10.22 -8.76 -16.17
CA THR A 82 11.55 -8.64 -15.58
C THR A 82 12.52 -7.80 -16.43
N ILE A 83 12.04 -7.16 -17.48
CA ILE A 83 12.87 -6.37 -18.38
C ILE A 83 13.20 -5.02 -17.75
N ALA A 84 14.49 -4.70 -17.67
CA ALA A 84 14.97 -3.44 -17.11
C ALA A 84 14.87 -2.31 -18.13
N LYS A 85 13.69 -1.66 -18.19
CA LYS A 85 13.48 -0.50 -19.05
C LYS A 85 12.43 0.43 -18.42
N VAL A 86 12.40 1.67 -18.89
CA VAL A 86 11.28 2.57 -18.60
C VAL A 86 10.06 2.05 -19.35
N ALA A 87 9.02 1.65 -18.62
CA ALA A 87 7.86 0.98 -19.18
C ALA A 87 6.67 1.93 -19.31
N GLY A 88 5.95 1.83 -20.43
CA GLY A 88 4.63 2.42 -20.60
C GLY A 88 3.56 1.56 -19.92
N LEU A 89 2.29 1.96 -20.03
CA LEU A 89 1.17 1.28 -19.37
C LEU A 89 1.00 -0.17 -19.80
N MET A 90 1.26 -0.47 -21.06
CA MET A 90 1.09 -1.81 -21.65
C MET A 90 2.41 -2.57 -21.79
N ASP A 91 3.53 -1.97 -21.41
CA ASP A 91 4.86 -2.58 -21.55
C ASP A 91 5.25 -3.38 -20.30
N SER A 92 6.17 -4.33 -20.51
CA SER A 92 6.85 -5.02 -19.41
C SER A 92 7.89 -4.09 -18.78
N GLY A 93 8.11 -4.25 -17.49
CA GLY A 93 9.12 -3.54 -16.75
C GLY A 93 9.37 -4.20 -15.41
N ARG A 94 10.31 -3.69 -14.62
CA ARG A 94 10.53 -4.21 -13.27
C ARG A 94 10.70 -3.10 -12.24
N THR A 95 10.22 -3.36 -11.04
CA THR A 95 10.40 -2.49 -9.88
C THR A 95 11.77 -2.70 -9.25
N LEU A 96 12.14 -1.85 -8.28
CA LEU A 96 13.41 -2.02 -7.55
C LEU A 96 13.48 -3.36 -6.81
N ALA A 97 12.38 -3.81 -6.22
CA ALA A 97 12.35 -5.10 -5.52
C ALA A 97 12.56 -6.27 -6.49
N VAL A 98 11.91 -6.26 -7.65
CA VAL A 98 12.08 -7.26 -8.70
C VAL A 98 13.50 -7.19 -9.28
N HIS A 99 14.04 -5.99 -9.47
CA HIS A 99 15.41 -5.79 -9.94
C HIS A 99 16.43 -6.41 -8.98
N MET A 100 16.29 -6.17 -7.69
CA MET A 100 17.14 -6.76 -6.66
C MET A 100 17.06 -8.29 -6.68
N TYR A 101 15.87 -8.85 -6.80
CA TYR A 101 15.68 -10.29 -6.91
C TYR A 101 16.34 -10.87 -8.16
N ALA A 102 16.18 -10.22 -9.32
CA ALA A 102 16.78 -10.68 -10.57
C ALA A 102 18.30 -10.67 -10.50
N LEU A 103 18.91 -9.62 -9.95
CA LEU A 103 20.36 -9.54 -9.75
C LEU A 103 20.85 -10.60 -8.78
N SER A 104 20.11 -10.87 -7.71
CA SER A 104 20.45 -11.92 -6.75
C SER A 104 20.42 -13.31 -7.37
N SER A 105 19.43 -13.60 -8.20
CA SER A 105 19.29 -14.92 -8.83
C SER A 105 20.35 -15.18 -9.89
N GLU A 106 20.81 -14.15 -10.58
CA GLU A 106 21.89 -14.26 -11.57
C GLU A 106 23.26 -14.45 -10.92
N GLY A 107 23.46 -13.91 -9.73
CA GLY A 107 24.71 -14.06 -8.97
C GLY A 107 25.94 -13.34 -9.54
N LEU A 108 25.77 -12.59 -10.63
CA LEU A 108 26.88 -11.94 -11.34
C LEU A 108 27.12 -10.49 -10.91
N TYR A 109 26.10 -9.83 -10.39
CA TYR A 109 26.11 -8.40 -10.10
C TYR A 109 25.77 -8.10 -8.63
N MET A 110 26.53 -8.72 -7.71
CA MET A 110 26.25 -8.57 -6.27
C MET A 110 26.37 -7.12 -5.78
N ASN A 111 27.35 -6.37 -6.30
CA ASN A 111 27.50 -4.95 -5.94
C ASN A 111 26.27 -4.12 -6.36
N GLN A 112 25.74 -4.38 -7.53
CA GLN A 112 24.54 -3.72 -8.01
C GLN A 112 23.30 -4.11 -7.19
N MET A 113 23.23 -5.36 -6.77
CA MET A 113 22.17 -5.84 -5.88
C MET A 113 22.19 -5.08 -4.56
N TYR A 114 23.35 -4.95 -3.93
CA TYR A 114 23.47 -4.20 -2.68
C TYR A 114 23.13 -2.72 -2.86
N ALA A 115 23.59 -2.11 -3.95
CA ALA A 115 23.25 -0.72 -4.27
C ALA A 115 21.74 -0.53 -4.46
N THR A 116 21.10 -1.44 -5.15
CA THR A 116 19.64 -1.43 -5.34
C THR A 116 18.91 -1.59 -4.00
N GLY A 117 19.40 -2.46 -3.14
CA GLY A 117 18.85 -2.64 -1.79
C GLY A 117 18.93 -1.38 -0.95
N VAL A 118 20.05 -0.67 -1.00
CA VAL A 118 20.23 0.61 -0.30
C VAL A 118 19.25 1.65 -0.82
N ILE A 119 19.11 1.79 -2.13
CA ILE A 119 18.16 2.73 -2.74
C ILE A 119 16.73 2.40 -2.33
N LEU A 120 16.36 1.13 -2.34
CA LEU A 120 15.04 0.67 -1.93
C LEU A 120 14.76 1.02 -0.47
N MET A 121 15.72 0.80 0.42
CA MET A 121 15.59 1.16 1.83
C MET A 121 15.41 2.66 2.03
N LEU A 122 16.15 3.48 1.30
CA LEU A 122 16.04 4.94 1.38
C LEU A 122 14.66 5.43 0.92
N ILE A 123 14.10 4.80 -0.09
CA ILE A 123 12.76 5.14 -0.60
C ILE A 123 11.68 4.77 0.42
N VAL A 124 11.80 3.61 1.07
CA VAL A 124 10.83 3.13 2.06
C VAL A 124 10.88 3.93 3.35
N LEU A 125 12.06 4.37 3.75
CA LEU A 125 12.22 5.21 4.94
C LEU A 125 11.79 6.65 4.68
#